data_1696a9e35bb6afeb8b8950a2f33a9517
#
_entry.id   1696a9e35bb6afeb8b8950a2f33a9517
#
_cell.length_a   1.000
_cell.length_b   1.000
_cell.length_c   1.000
_cell.angle_alpha   90.00
_cell.angle_beta   90.00
_cell.angle_gamma   90.00
#
_symmetry.space_group_name_H-M   'P 1'
#
loop_
_entity.id
_entity.type
_entity.pdbx_description
1 polymer ?
#
loop_
_entity_poly.entity_id
_entity_poly.type
_entity_poly.pdbx_seq_one_letter_code
_entity_poly.pdbx_strand_id
1 'polypeptide(L)'
;MLENERKSAVSRIECRIDTLLHPGHVTATVTSAFLENEYQADKNGVIIFRAGSQQYKLDFADMVQTNVLFNTQRSVIRLPRQSEDGQDGSQNMTLSHPVYPPQWDQTALPDIGYKLIQLSSDSQEYRKIKSLFQKTMKNYCINQLQRIQNPTLWDIFQWQKEKMKKLHQLKGVNERLLFHGTSPSHVSAICEQNFDWRLCGTHGTMYGKGSYFARDASYSHEYCSSLGGRYNMFVAQVLVGDFVRGSPEYCRPPPRDENSNRLYDSCVDDPTDPSIFVIFEKQQIYPAYVLEYSLESSCVVL
;
A
#
# COMPACT_ATOMS: atom_id res chain seq x y z
N MET A 1 3.81 45.80 -32.17
CA MET A 1 4.84 44.78 -31.98
C MET A 1 4.91 44.49 -30.49
N LEU A 2 4.23 43.45 -30.04
CA LEU A 2 4.31 42.95 -28.68
C LEU A 2 4.61 41.45 -28.81
N GLU A 3 5.87 41.12 -28.55
CA GLU A 3 6.36 39.76 -28.49
C GLU A 3 5.72 39.01 -27.29
N ASN A 4 4.88 38.03 -27.60
CA ASN A 4 4.39 37.08 -26.66
C ASN A 4 5.49 36.04 -26.36
N GLU A 5 6.25 36.24 -25.31
CA GLU A 5 7.06 35.18 -24.71
C GLU A 5 6.14 34.13 -24.11
N ARG A 6 5.94 33.03 -24.83
CA ARG A 6 5.36 31.78 -24.28
C ARG A 6 6.34 31.21 -23.27
N LYS A 7 6.07 31.41 -21.99
CA LYS A 7 6.75 30.63 -20.92
C LYS A 7 6.49 29.15 -21.15
N SER A 8 7.52 28.43 -21.53
CA SER A 8 7.52 27.01 -21.72
C SER A 8 7.30 26.34 -20.36
N ALA A 9 6.23 25.53 -20.22
CA ALA A 9 6.02 24.69 -19.06
C ALA A 9 7.17 23.67 -18.95
N VAL A 10 7.90 23.68 -17.85
CA VAL A 10 9.01 22.77 -17.61
C VAL A 10 8.47 21.44 -17.18
N SER A 11 8.73 20.38 -17.94
CA SER A 11 8.32 19.01 -17.62
C SER A 11 9.48 18.20 -16.99
N ARG A 12 9.15 17.10 -16.34
CA ARG A 12 10.11 16.23 -15.67
C ARG A 12 9.90 14.77 -16.10
N ILE A 13 10.97 14.08 -16.49
CA ILE A 13 10.93 12.65 -16.77
C ILE A 13 11.20 11.89 -15.48
N GLU A 14 10.25 11.05 -15.05
CA GLU A 14 10.43 10.14 -13.93
C GLU A 14 10.60 8.70 -14.44
N CYS A 15 11.81 8.18 -14.30
CA CYS A 15 12.07 6.76 -14.37
C CYS A 15 11.91 6.17 -12.97
N ARG A 16 10.83 5.42 -12.70
CA ARG A 16 10.79 4.56 -11.52
C ARG A 16 11.80 3.44 -11.73
N ILE A 17 12.98 3.61 -11.16
CA ILE A 17 13.89 2.50 -10.91
C ILE A 17 13.31 1.78 -9.70
N ASP A 18 12.44 0.77 -9.92
CA ASP A 18 12.10 -0.18 -8.88
C ASP A 18 13.37 -0.94 -8.54
N THR A 19 14.10 -0.46 -7.57
CA THR A 19 15.09 -1.23 -6.85
C THR A 19 14.35 -2.32 -6.10
N LEU A 20 14.28 -3.51 -6.69
CA LEU A 20 14.09 -4.73 -5.93
C LEU A 20 15.18 -4.75 -4.88
N LEU A 21 14.77 -4.59 -3.65
CA LEU A 21 15.52 -4.45 -2.42
C LEU A 21 16.63 -5.51 -2.30
N HIS A 22 17.88 -5.03 -2.42
CA HIS A 22 18.97 -5.50 -1.62
C HIS A 22 19.56 -4.31 -0.85
N PRO A 23 20.03 -4.50 0.40
CA PRO A 23 20.54 -3.42 1.24
C PRO A 23 21.84 -2.85 0.66
N GLY A 24 21.71 -1.73 -0.05
CA GLY A 24 22.79 -0.98 -0.66
C GLY A 24 22.20 0.06 -1.58
N HIS A 25 22.27 1.33 -1.21
CA HIS A 25 21.80 2.46 -2.01
C HIS A 25 22.43 2.43 -3.41
N VAL A 26 21.62 2.09 -4.41
CA VAL A 26 22.03 2.14 -5.80
C VAL A 26 21.56 3.47 -6.38
N THR A 27 22.45 4.44 -6.43
CA THR A 27 22.22 5.70 -7.13
C THR A 27 22.38 5.52 -8.65
N ALA A 28 21.40 6.00 -9.41
CA ALA A 28 21.56 6.09 -10.86
C ALA A 28 22.57 7.19 -11.21
N THR A 29 23.31 7.01 -12.31
CA THR A 29 24.29 7.99 -12.82
C THR A 29 23.63 9.19 -13.48
N VAL A 30 22.30 9.19 -13.62
CA VAL A 30 21.50 10.25 -14.26
C VAL A 30 20.38 10.72 -13.34
N THR A 31 20.08 12.00 -13.39
CA THR A 31 18.96 12.63 -12.68
C THR A 31 17.76 12.81 -13.59
N SER A 32 16.55 12.97 -13.03
CA SER A 32 15.35 13.30 -13.81
C SER A 32 15.51 14.63 -14.60
N ALA A 33 16.24 15.58 -14.05
CA ALA A 33 16.51 16.85 -14.74
C ALA A 33 17.43 16.65 -15.96
N PHE A 34 18.44 15.81 -15.84
CA PHE A 34 19.30 15.42 -16.97
C PHE A 34 18.47 14.75 -18.07
N LEU A 35 17.65 13.75 -17.70
CA LEU A 35 16.78 13.03 -18.64
C LEU A 35 15.80 13.97 -19.37
N GLU A 36 15.25 14.95 -18.67
CA GLU A 36 14.36 15.94 -19.28
C GLU A 36 15.11 16.84 -20.27
N ASN A 37 16.32 17.26 -19.95
CA ASN A 37 17.14 18.08 -20.87
C ASN A 37 17.50 17.31 -22.15
N GLU A 38 17.90 16.05 -22.02
CA GLU A 38 18.19 15.19 -23.17
C GLU A 38 16.94 14.95 -24.04
N TYR A 39 15.78 14.71 -23.42
CA TYR A 39 14.51 14.57 -24.13
C TYR A 39 14.10 15.86 -24.87
N GLN A 40 14.32 17.04 -24.27
CA GLN A 40 14.03 18.30 -24.94
C GLN A 40 14.97 18.56 -26.11
N ALA A 41 16.22 18.11 -26.03
CA ALA A 41 17.19 18.22 -27.09
C ALA A 41 16.87 17.29 -28.28
N ASP A 42 16.51 16.04 -27.99
CA ASP A 42 16.11 15.05 -28.99
C ASP A 42 15.04 14.09 -28.46
N LYS A 43 13.81 14.27 -28.93
CA LYS A 43 12.65 13.45 -28.52
C LYS A 43 12.69 12.01 -29.04
N ASN A 44 13.51 11.72 -30.01
CA ASN A 44 13.73 10.39 -30.58
C ASN A 44 15.08 9.80 -30.14
N GLY A 45 15.79 10.48 -29.28
CA GLY A 45 17.10 10.11 -28.79
C GLY A 45 17.08 8.86 -27.91
N VAL A 46 18.25 8.30 -27.74
CA VAL A 46 18.48 7.14 -26.89
C VAL A 46 19.62 7.44 -25.95
N ILE A 47 19.42 7.24 -24.65
CA ILE A 47 20.48 7.38 -23.66
C ILE A 47 20.77 6.07 -22.96
N ILE A 48 22.04 5.89 -22.57
CA ILE A 48 22.50 4.74 -21.80
C ILE A 48 23.01 5.27 -20.46
N PHE A 49 22.56 4.65 -19.37
CA PHE A 49 22.97 5.02 -18.02
C PHE A 49 23.14 3.80 -17.13
N ARG A 50 23.75 3.99 -15.96
CA ARG A 50 23.93 2.94 -14.94
C ARG A 50 23.12 3.23 -13.69
N ALA A 51 22.61 2.15 -13.09
CA ALA A 51 22.09 2.17 -11.73
C ALA A 51 22.66 0.97 -10.99
N GLY A 52 23.59 1.23 -10.07
CA GLY A 52 24.43 0.21 -9.46
C GLY A 52 25.29 -0.54 -10.47
N SER A 53 25.28 -1.85 -10.39
CA SER A 53 26.00 -2.73 -11.32
C SER A 53 25.27 -2.93 -12.66
N GLN A 54 24.06 -2.41 -12.82
CA GLN A 54 23.23 -2.63 -14.01
C GLN A 54 23.32 -1.46 -14.99
N GLN A 55 23.24 -1.78 -16.29
CA GLN A 55 23.19 -0.81 -17.37
C GLN A 55 21.82 -0.82 -18.03
N TYR A 56 21.30 0.37 -18.31
CA TYR A 56 19.97 0.59 -18.88
C TYR A 56 20.07 1.47 -20.13
N LYS A 57 19.23 1.16 -21.12
CA LYS A 57 18.95 1.97 -22.30
C LYS A 57 17.58 2.60 -22.12
N LEU A 58 17.46 3.92 -22.26
CA LEU A 58 16.18 4.62 -22.34
C LEU A 58 15.98 5.13 -23.74
N ASP A 59 14.91 4.71 -24.37
CA ASP A 59 14.47 5.14 -25.69
C ASP A 59 13.35 6.17 -25.51
N PHE A 60 13.57 7.38 -25.95
CA PHE A 60 12.62 8.47 -25.79
C PHE A 60 11.45 8.42 -26.79
N ALA A 61 11.67 7.80 -27.97
CA ALA A 61 10.59 7.65 -28.95
C ALA A 61 9.50 6.70 -28.45
N ASP A 62 9.92 5.59 -27.87
CA ASP A 62 9.01 4.57 -27.33
C ASP A 62 8.68 4.79 -25.84
N MET A 63 9.37 5.69 -25.18
CA MET A 63 9.30 5.90 -23.72
C MET A 63 9.50 4.59 -22.95
N VAL A 64 10.51 3.82 -23.33
CA VAL A 64 10.82 2.50 -22.77
C VAL A 64 12.26 2.46 -22.24
N GLN A 65 12.39 2.03 -20.99
CA GLN A 65 13.66 1.68 -20.38
C GLN A 65 13.91 0.17 -20.52
N THR A 66 15.05 -0.21 -21.06
CA THR A 66 15.47 -1.60 -21.22
C THR A 66 16.72 -1.88 -20.40
N ASN A 67 16.74 -2.94 -19.60
CA ASN A 67 17.96 -3.45 -18.99
C ASN A 67 18.82 -4.11 -20.08
N VAL A 68 20.06 -3.64 -20.24
CA VAL A 68 20.92 -4.09 -21.34
C VAL A 68 21.33 -5.56 -21.22
N LEU A 69 21.48 -6.08 -19.99
CA LEU A 69 21.91 -7.46 -19.75
C LEU A 69 20.75 -8.46 -19.84
N PHE A 70 19.60 -8.12 -19.23
CA PHE A 70 18.48 -9.04 -19.10
C PHE A 70 17.38 -8.81 -20.13
N ASN A 71 17.50 -7.78 -20.95
CA ASN A 71 16.52 -7.35 -21.97
C ASN A 71 15.09 -7.14 -21.41
N THR A 72 14.97 -6.90 -20.10
CA THR A 72 13.68 -6.57 -19.48
C THR A 72 13.32 -5.13 -19.76
N GLN A 73 12.05 -4.89 -20.12
CA GLN A 73 11.55 -3.57 -20.52
C GLN A 73 10.57 -3.00 -19.49
N ARG A 74 10.57 -1.67 -19.36
CA ARG A 74 9.65 -0.91 -18.49
C ARG A 74 9.23 0.36 -19.19
N SER A 75 7.95 0.71 -19.11
CA SER A 75 7.45 1.98 -19.58
C SER A 75 7.94 3.13 -18.70
N VAL A 76 8.28 4.24 -19.32
CA VAL A 76 8.68 5.49 -18.68
C VAL A 76 7.59 6.51 -18.89
N ILE A 77 7.29 7.31 -17.87
CA ILE A 77 6.25 8.34 -17.92
C ILE A 77 6.92 9.71 -17.76
N ARG A 78 6.53 10.64 -18.61
CA ARG A 78 6.91 12.03 -18.49
C ARG A 78 5.79 12.82 -17.83
N LEU A 79 6.07 13.44 -16.70
CA LEU A 79 5.11 14.26 -15.95
C LEU A 79 5.38 15.74 -16.16
N PRO A 80 4.35 16.58 -16.35
CA PRO A 80 4.52 18.03 -16.40
C PRO A 80 4.96 18.55 -15.03
N ARG A 81 5.92 19.47 -14.98
CA ARG A 81 6.30 20.17 -13.76
C ARG A 81 5.25 21.21 -13.42
N GLN A 82 4.66 21.16 -12.24
CA GLN A 82 3.76 22.21 -11.77
C GLN A 82 4.55 23.49 -11.51
N SER A 83 4.14 24.58 -12.12
CA SER A 83 4.61 25.93 -11.76
C SER A 83 3.87 26.36 -10.50
N GLU A 84 4.61 26.71 -9.47
CA GLU A 84 4.10 27.45 -8.32
C GLU A 84 3.80 28.88 -8.79
N ASP A 85 2.58 29.14 -9.26
CA ASP A 85 1.93 30.46 -9.26
C ASP A 85 0.57 30.41 -9.98
N GLY A 86 -0.48 30.91 -9.28
CA GLY A 86 -1.62 31.61 -9.88
C GLY A 86 -2.79 30.79 -10.38
N GLN A 87 -3.91 30.98 -9.74
CA GLN A 87 -5.30 30.68 -10.12
C GLN A 87 -5.58 30.80 -11.61
N ASP A 88 -6.10 29.77 -12.23
CA ASP A 88 -7.26 29.87 -13.14
C ASP A 88 -7.93 28.51 -13.37
N GLY A 89 -9.26 28.54 -13.49
CA GLY A 89 -10.13 27.40 -13.56
C GLY A 89 -10.06 26.70 -14.93
N SER A 90 -9.45 25.53 -14.97
CA SER A 90 -9.64 24.54 -16.03
C SER A 90 -9.51 23.14 -15.42
N GLN A 91 -10.52 22.32 -15.67
CA GLN A 91 -10.57 20.92 -15.20
C GLN A 91 -9.47 20.10 -15.89
N ASN A 92 -8.25 20.20 -15.40
CA ASN A 92 -7.19 19.24 -15.65
C ASN A 92 -7.11 18.31 -14.46
N MET A 93 -7.05 17.00 -14.73
CA MET A 93 -6.72 15.99 -13.71
C MET A 93 -5.32 16.33 -13.15
N THR A 94 -5.29 17.25 -12.21
CA THR A 94 -4.18 17.47 -11.33
C THR A 94 -4.04 16.18 -10.52
N LEU A 95 -2.90 15.49 -10.60
CA LEU A 95 -2.41 14.68 -9.50
C LEU A 95 -2.27 15.67 -8.32
N SER A 96 -3.39 15.87 -7.62
CA SER A 96 -3.39 16.56 -6.33
C SER A 96 -2.30 15.91 -5.49
N HIS A 97 -1.52 16.70 -4.77
CA HIS A 97 -0.67 16.18 -3.70
C HIS A 97 -1.43 15.08 -2.97
N PRO A 98 -0.81 13.92 -2.72
CA PRO A 98 -1.52 12.83 -2.09
C PRO A 98 -2.17 13.38 -0.83
N VAL A 99 -3.52 13.38 -0.81
CA VAL A 99 -4.27 13.88 0.34
C VAL A 99 -4.21 12.78 1.39
N TYR A 100 -3.25 12.89 2.28
CA TYR A 100 -3.15 12.01 3.42
C TYR A 100 -4.32 12.26 4.39
N PRO A 101 -4.73 11.24 5.14
CA PRO A 101 -5.80 11.41 6.12
C PRO A 101 -5.52 12.60 7.06
N PRO A 102 -6.51 13.47 7.34
CA PRO A 102 -6.29 14.69 8.13
C PRO A 102 -5.78 14.43 9.54
N GLN A 103 -6.01 13.21 10.07
CA GLN A 103 -5.50 12.78 11.37
C GLN A 103 -4.02 12.36 11.33
N TRP A 104 -3.41 12.24 10.14
CA TRP A 104 -1.99 11.92 10.06
C TRP A 104 -1.15 13.10 10.55
N ASP A 105 -0.09 12.78 11.26
CA ASP A 105 0.92 13.75 11.63
C ASP A 105 1.72 14.13 10.39
N GLN A 106 1.44 15.33 9.86
CA GLN A 106 2.07 15.85 8.65
C GLN A 106 3.58 16.13 8.87
N THR A 107 4.01 16.32 10.12
CA THR A 107 5.43 16.55 10.45
C THR A 107 6.22 15.24 10.55
N ALA A 108 5.53 14.11 10.59
CA ALA A 108 6.10 12.77 10.70
C ALA A 108 5.91 11.93 9.42
N LEU A 109 5.75 12.57 8.27
CA LEU A 109 5.69 11.88 6.97
C LEU A 109 7.11 11.58 6.50
N PRO A 110 7.50 10.30 6.33
CA PRO A 110 8.77 9.96 5.74
C PRO A 110 8.71 10.07 4.22
N ASP A 111 9.81 10.44 3.59
CA ASP A 111 9.92 10.37 2.11
C ASP A 111 9.88 8.92 1.62
N ILE A 112 10.48 8.01 2.38
CA ILE A 112 10.53 6.57 2.12
C ILE A 112 10.31 5.82 3.43
N GLY A 113 9.57 4.71 3.36
CA GLY A 113 9.31 3.85 4.51
C GLY A 113 8.09 4.30 5.33
N TYR A 114 8.16 4.12 6.63
CA TYR A 114 7.01 4.37 7.51
C TYR A 114 7.40 5.07 8.82
N LYS A 115 6.41 5.65 9.48
CA LYS A 115 6.49 6.13 10.86
C LYS A 115 5.38 5.50 11.69
N LEU A 116 5.72 5.17 12.94
CA LEU A 116 4.76 4.75 13.96
C LEU A 116 4.42 5.93 14.86
N ILE A 117 3.15 6.31 14.90
CA ILE A 117 2.66 7.43 15.71
C ILE A 117 1.85 6.87 16.87
N GLN A 118 2.34 7.06 18.09
CA GLN A 118 1.64 6.66 19.30
C GLN A 118 0.32 7.41 19.42
N LEU A 119 -0.79 6.70 19.58
CA LEU A 119 -2.10 7.29 19.79
C LEU A 119 -2.35 7.54 21.28
N SER A 120 -2.82 8.76 21.61
CA SER A 120 -3.30 9.07 22.95
C SER A 120 -4.58 8.28 23.26
N SER A 121 -4.69 7.73 24.47
CA SER A 121 -5.88 7.02 24.97
C SER A 121 -7.15 7.86 24.90
N ASP A 122 -7.02 9.20 24.95
CA ASP A 122 -8.13 10.14 24.89
C ASP A 122 -8.57 10.46 23.45
N SER A 123 -7.79 10.04 22.45
CA SER A 123 -8.13 10.28 21.05
C SER A 123 -9.36 9.47 20.64
N GLN A 124 -10.16 10.04 19.74
CA GLN A 124 -11.31 9.35 19.16
C GLN A 124 -10.88 8.12 18.37
N GLU A 125 -9.74 8.20 17.71
CA GLU A 125 -9.13 7.13 16.93
C GLU A 125 -8.76 5.93 17.82
N TYR A 126 -8.07 6.18 18.93
CA TYR A 126 -7.75 5.14 19.92
C TYR A 126 -9.00 4.45 20.45
N ARG A 127 -10.00 5.24 20.89
CA ARG A 127 -11.25 4.71 21.41
C ARG A 127 -12.00 3.83 20.41
N LYS A 128 -11.99 4.21 19.15
CA LYS A 128 -12.59 3.42 18.07
C LYS A 128 -11.90 2.05 17.92
N ILE A 129 -10.58 2.02 17.85
CA ILE A 129 -9.82 0.77 17.68
C ILE A 129 -9.93 -0.09 18.93
N LYS A 130 -9.81 0.50 20.12
CA LYS A 130 -10.02 -0.20 21.39
C LYS A 130 -11.40 -0.85 21.47
N SER A 131 -12.45 -0.14 21.08
CA SER A 131 -13.82 -0.67 21.06
C SER A 131 -13.96 -1.88 20.13
N LEU A 132 -13.35 -1.84 18.93
CA LEU A 132 -13.34 -2.98 18.02
C LEU A 132 -12.60 -4.18 18.60
N PHE A 133 -11.43 -3.98 19.16
CA PHE A 133 -10.61 -5.02 19.78
C PHE A 133 -11.32 -5.67 20.97
N GLN A 134 -11.86 -4.87 21.86
CA GLN A 134 -12.50 -5.35 23.11
C GLN A 134 -13.83 -6.06 22.89
N LYS A 135 -14.44 -6.03 21.71
CA LYS A 135 -15.65 -6.82 21.44
C LYS A 135 -15.42 -8.30 21.73
N THR A 136 -14.26 -8.84 21.41
CA THR A 136 -13.93 -10.25 21.58
C THR A 136 -12.70 -10.52 22.46
N MET A 137 -11.92 -9.48 22.81
CA MET A 137 -10.70 -9.56 23.61
C MET A 137 -10.87 -8.88 24.99
N LYS A 138 -11.93 -9.27 25.73
CA LYS A 138 -12.34 -8.60 26.98
C LYS A 138 -11.33 -8.70 28.12
N ASN A 139 -10.54 -9.78 28.15
CA ASN A 139 -9.57 -10.06 29.21
C ASN A 139 -8.15 -9.56 28.85
N TYR A 140 -8.03 -8.77 27.79
CA TYR A 140 -6.75 -8.21 27.33
C TYR A 140 -6.78 -6.70 27.39
N CYS A 141 -5.65 -6.12 27.80
CA CYS A 141 -5.43 -4.68 27.74
C CYS A 141 -4.46 -4.32 26.62
N ILE A 142 -4.73 -3.17 25.98
CA ILE A 142 -3.84 -2.59 24.98
C ILE A 142 -2.74 -1.82 25.72
N ASN A 143 -1.50 -2.30 25.61
CA ASN A 143 -0.32 -1.64 26.18
C ASN A 143 0.12 -0.46 25.31
N GLN A 144 0.08 -0.66 23.98
CA GLN A 144 0.45 0.34 23.00
C GLN A 144 -0.45 0.23 21.76
N LEU A 145 -0.87 1.38 21.23
CA LEU A 145 -1.59 1.47 19.96
C LEU A 145 -0.95 2.56 19.12
N GLN A 146 -0.42 2.17 17.97
CA GLN A 146 0.28 3.06 17.07
C GLN A 146 -0.40 3.08 15.70
N ARG A 147 -0.57 4.28 15.16
CA ARG A 147 -0.93 4.47 13.75
C ARG A 147 0.30 4.36 12.89
N ILE A 148 0.17 3.61 11.78
CA ILE A 148 1.21 3.46 10.79
C ILE A 148 1.01 4.53 9.71
N GLN A 149 2.02 5.33 9.45
CA GLN A 149 2.04 6.31 8.38
C GLN A 149 3.11 5.88 7.36
N ASN A 150 2.67 5.28 6.27
CA ASN A 150 3.49 4.90 5.14
C ASN A 150 2.88 5.49 3.87
N PRO A 151 3.40 6.66 3.41
CA PRO A 151 2.86 7.37 2.26
C PRO A 151 2.79 6.50 1.00
N THR A 152 3.85 5.75 0.71
CA THR A 152 3.91 4.90 -0.48
C THR A 152 2.83 3.83 -0.48
N LEU A 153 2.64 3.12 0.64
CA LEU A 153 1.60 2.09 0.75
C LEU A 153 0.20 2.72 0.69
N TRP A 154 0.04 3.92 1.27
CA TRP A 154 -1.22 4.65 1.24
C TRP A 154 -1.62 5.03 -0.19
N ASP A 155 -0.70 5.58 -0.96
CA ASP A 155 -0.96 6.00 -2.35
C ASP A 155 -1.35 4.81 -3.24
N ILE A 156 -0.64 3.68 -3.09
CA ILE A 156 -0.95 2.43 -3.79
C ILE A 156 -2.36 1.93 -3.40
N PHE A 157 -2.69 1.96 -2.12
CA PHE A 157 -4.00 1.56 -1.61
C PHE A 157 -5.12 2.47 -2.15
N GLN A 158 -4.93 3.79 -2.16
CA GLN A 158 -5.91 4.74 -2.71
C GLN A 158 -6.08 4.55 -4.22
N TRP A 159 -4.99 4.34 -4.96
CA TRP A 159 -5.06 4.04 -6.38
C TRP A 159 -5.87 2.76 -6.65
N GLN A 160 -5.63 1.70 -5.89
CA GLN A 160 -6.40 0.46 -6.00
C GLN A 160 -7.88 0.67 -5.65
N LYS A 161 -8.16 1.47 -4.64
CA LYS A 161 -9.54 1.83 -4.26
C LYS A 161 -10.28 2.54 -5.40
N GLU A 162 -9.64 3.53 -6.03
CA GLU A 162 -10.23 4.24 -7.17
C GLU A 162 -10.41 3.33 -8.40
N LYS A 163 -9.47 2.42 -8.65
CA LYS A 163 -9.61 1.40 -9.69
C LYS A 163 -10.82 0.51 -9.44
N MET A 164 -10.98 0.00 -8.20
CA MET A 164 -12.12 -0.84 -7.82
C MET A 164 -13.45 -0.08 -7.93
N LYS A 165 -13.53 1.18 -7.50
CA LYS A 165 -14.71 2.03 -7.68
C LYS A 165 -15.14 2.11 -9.15
N LYS A 166 -14.20 2.34 -10.06
CA LYS A 166 -14.48 2.41 -11.51
C LYS A 166 -15.00 1.07 -12.04
N LEU A 167 -14.40 -0.05 -11.61
CA LEU A 167 -14.83 -1.39 -12.01
C LEU A 167 -16.21 -1.74 -11.46
N HIS A 168 -16.59 -1.24 -10.30
CA HIS A 168 -17.90 -1.45 -9.65
C HIS A 168 -18.92 -0.38 -10.03
N GLN A 169 -18.71 0.33 -11.16
CA GLN A 169 -19.64 1.35 -11.69
C GLN A 169 -19.96 2.45 -10.65
N LEU A 170 -18.95 2.89 -9.92
CA LEU A 170 -19.04 3.92 -8.87
C LEU A 170 -19.91 3.53 -7.66
N LYS A 171 -20.38 2.30 -7.57
CA LYS A 171 -20.86 1.75 -6.30
C LYS A 171 -19.66 1.74 -5.32
N GLY A 172 -19.88 2.12 -4.08
CA GLY A 172 -18.80 2.18 -3.08
C GLY A 172 -18.03 0.86 -2.99
N VAL A 173 -16.73 0.93 -2.73
CA VAL A 173 -15.94 -0.27 -2.41
C VAL A 173 -16.27 -0.70 -0.97
N ASN A 174 -16.54 -2.00 -0.77
CA ASN A 174 -16.73 -2.57 0.56
C ASN A 174 -15.37 -2.56 1.29
N GLU A 175 -15.10 -1.49 2.01
CA GLU A 175 -13.86 -1.30 2.78
C GLU A 175 -14.12 -1.59 4.26
N ARG A 176 -13.23 -2.36 4.88
CA ARG A 176 -13.37 -2.78 6.28
C ARG A 176 -12.07 -2.58 7.05
N LEU A 177 -12.20 -2.33 8.35
CA LEU A 177 -11.13 -2.49 9.33
C LEU A 177 -11.16 -3.93 9.84
N LEU A 178 -10.09 -4.67 9.62
CA LEU A 178 -9.98 -6.09 9.94
C LEU A 178 -8.70 -6.36 10.71
N PHE A 179 -8.71 -7.41 11.52
CA PHE A 179 -7.59 -7.83 12.35
C PHE A 179 -6.69 -8.83 11.63
N HIS A 180 -5.39 -8.77 11.95
CA HIS A 180 -4.40 -9.75 11.51
C HIS A 180 -3.40 -10.02 12.64
N GLY A 181 -3.38 -11.24 13.14
CA GLY A 181 -2.42 -11.70 14.15
C GLY A 181 -1.06 -11.99 13.53
N THR A 182 0.01 -11.61 14.21
CA THR A 182 1.37 -11.81 13.70
C THR A 182 2.39 -12.05 14.81
N SER A 183 3.57 -12.52 14.45
CA SER A 183 4.73 -12.53 15.31
C SER A 183 5.34 -11.13 15.44
N PRO A 184 5.89 -10.75 16.61
CA PRO A 184 6.62 -9.50 16.79
C PRO A 184 7.73 -9.28 15.75
N SER A 185 8.38 -10.36 15.30
CA SER A 185 9.45 -10.32 14.30
C SER A 185 9.00 -9.85 12.91
N HIS A 186 7.70 -9.94 12.58
CA HIS A 186 7.17 -9.55 11.27
C HIS A 186 6.62 -8.12 11.25
N VAL A 187 6.50 -7.46 12.40
CA VAL A 187 5.86 -6.14 12.50
C VAL A 187 6.53 -5.11 11.58
N SER A 188 7.87 -4.99 11.65
CA SER A 188 8.61 -4.02 10.83
C SER A 188 8.46 -4.30 9.33
N ALA A 189 8.54 -5.58 8.93
CA ALA A 189 8.39 -5.97 7.53
C ALA A 189 7.01 -5.63 6.98
N ILE A 190 5.94 -5.87 7.75
CA ILE A 190 4.58 -5.52 7.34
C ILE A 190 4.39 -4.01 7.24
N CYS A 191 4.92 -3.23 8.19
CA CYS A 191 4.85 -1.77 8.15
C CYS A 191 5.56 -1.18 6.93
N GLU A 192 6.68 -1.78 6.52
CA GLU A 192 7.50 -1.32 5.40
C GLU A 192 7.00 -1.81 4.05
N GLN A 193 6.66 -3.11 3.94
CA GLN A 193 6.46 -3.80 2.66
C GLN A 193 5.02 -4.28 2.42
N ASN A 194 4.12 -4.02 3.38
CA ASN A 194 2.77 -4.56 3.41
C ASN A 194 2.72 -6.08 3.67
N PHE A 195 1.51 -6.63 3.75
CA PHE A 195 1.29 -8.06 3.92
C PHE A 195 1.70 -8.84 2.67
N ASP A 196 2.45 -9.91 2.88
CA ASP A 196 2.81 -10.86 1.82
C ASP A 196 2.51 -12.28 2.30
N TRP A 197 1.45 -12.86 1.77
CA TRP A 197 1.01 -14.21 2.12
C TRP A 197 2.08 -15.29 1.86
N ARG A 198 3.00 -15.04 0.94
CA ARG A 198 4.11 -15.97 0.60
C ARG A 198 5.12 -16.09 1.74
N LEU A 199 5.18 -15.08 2.63
CA LEU A 199 6.07 -15.05 3.79
C LEU A 199 5.38 -15.56 5.06
N CYS A 200 4.05 -15.63 5.08
CA CYS A 200 3.26 -15.96 6.26
C CYS A 200 3.18 -17.47 6.57
N GLY A 201 3.94 -18.31 5.85
CA GLY A 201 4.00 -19.75 6.11
C GLY A 201 2.72 -20.51 5.73
N THR A 202 2.67 -21.80 6.10
CA THR A 202 1.60 -22.74 5.73
C THR A 202 0.33 -22.65 6.59
N HIS A 203 0.17 -21.61 7.39
CA HIS A 203 -0.96 -21.49 8.31
C HIS A 203 -2.21 -21.01 7.57
N GLY A 204 -3.12 -21.98 7.34
CA GLY A 204 -4.51 -21.72 6.95
C GLY A 204 -4.69 -21.30 5.48
N THR A 205 -4.84 -22.27 4.59
CA THR A 205 -5.24 -22.03 3.20
C THR A 205 -6.67 -22.46 2.92
N MET A 206 -7.48 -22.65 3.95
CA MET A 206 -8.83 -23.25 3.84
C MET A 206 -9.74 -22.48 2.88
N TYR A 207 -9.58 -21.17 2.77
CA TYR A 207 -10.40 -20.30 1.93
C TYR A 207 -9.60 -19.63 0.79
N GLY A 208 -8.37 -20.09 0.54
CA GLY A 208 -7.49 -19.63 -0.55
C GLY A 208 -6.09 -19.25 -0.08
N LYS A 209 -5.18 -19.16 -1.03
CA LYS A 209 -3.75 -18.82 -0.83
C LYS A 209 -3.57 -17.32 -0.90
N GLY A 210 -3.94 -16.59 0.15
CA GLY A 210 -3.87 -15.14 0.27
C GLY A 210 -3.56 -14.70 1.70
N SER A 211 -3.60 -13.38 1.94
CA SER A 211 -3.47 -12.80 3.28
C SER A 211 -4.81 -12.87 4.00
N TYR A 212 -4.80 -13.43 5.21
CA TYR A 212 -5.99 -13.67 6.02
C TYR A 212 -6.23 -12.53 7.00
N PHE A 213 -7.47 -12.08 7.06
CA PHE A 213 -7.94 -11.07 7.99
C PHE A 213 -9.22 -11.55 8.67
N ALA A 214 -9.46 -11.10 9.90
CA ALA A 214 -10.66 -11.44 10.64
C ALA A 214 -11.45 -10.20 11.07
N ARG A 215 -12.78 -10.34 11.12
CA ARG A 215 -13.68 -9.37 11.74
C ARG A 215 -13.44 -9.26 13.24
N ASP A 216 -13.16 -10.37 13.87
CA ASP A 216 -13.04 -10.52 15.31
C ASP A 216 -11.58 -10.70 15.74
N ALA A 217 -11.12 -9.88 16.69
CA ALA A 217 -9.74 -9.91 17.16
C ALA A 217 -9.35 -11.25 17.80
N SER A 218 -10.29 -11.95 18.45
CA SER A 218 -10.06 -13.26 19.08
C SER A 218 -9.61 -14.32 18.09
N TYR A 219 -10.18 -14.32 16.88
CA TYR A 219 -9.73 -15.25 15.84
C TYR A 219 -8.29 -14.95 15.40
N SER A 220 -7.96 -13.67 15.18
CA SER A 220 -6.60 -13.27 14.83
C SER A 220 -5.59 -13.51 15.94
N HIS A 221 -6.02 -13.50 17.21
CA HIS A 221 -5.17 -13.78 18.36
C HIS A 221 -4.55 -15.18 18.32
N GLU A 222 -5.25 -16.17 17.78
CA GLU A 222 -4.76 -17.55 17.66
C GLU A 222 -3.50 -17.66 16.79
N TYR A 223 -3.25 -16.66 15.94
CA TYR A 223 -2.09 -16.58 15.07
C TYR A 223 -0.98 -15.66 15.59
N CYS A 224 -1.15 -15.09 16.79
CA CYS A 224 -0.14 -14.27 17.43
C CYS A 224 0.83 -15.13 18.24
N SER A 225 2.13 -14.93 18.05
CA SER A 225 3.12 -15.44 19.00
C SER A 225 3.41 -14.37 20.06
N SER A 226 3.62 -14.82 21.31
CA SER A 226 3.97 -13.90 22.39
C SER A 226 5.48 -13.79 22.58
N LEU A 227 5.91 -12.59 22.95
CA LEU A 227 7.26 -12.32 23.47
C LEU A 227 7.13 -11.72 24.86
N GLY A 228 7.51 -12.46 25.90
CA GLY A 228 7.38 -12.00 27.29
C GLY A 228 5.94 -11.73 27.73
N GLY A 229 4.95 -12.50 27.23
CA GLY A 229 3.53 -12.31 27.53
C GLY A 229 2.86 -11.18 26.77
N ARG A 230 3.57 -10.53 25.84
CA ARG A 230 3.06 -9.48 24.97
C ARG A 230 2.82 -10.02 23.57
N TYR A 231 1.74 -9.59 22.94
CA TYR A 231 1.29 -9.99 21.62
C TYR A 231 1.22 -8.77 20.69
N ASN A 232 1.38 -9.01 19.41
CA ASN A 232 1.19 -7.97 18.39
C ASN A 232 0.06 -8.36 17.42
N MET A 233 -0.74 -7.36 17.05
CA MET A 233 -1.84 -7.52 16.10
C MET A 233 -1.96 -6.27 15.26
N PHE A 234 -2.21 -6.43 13.97
CA PHE A 234 -2.54 -5.33 13.08
C PHE A 234 -4.06 -5.09 13.01
N VAL A 235 -4.43 -3.83 12.83
CA VAL A 235 -5.72 -3.45 12.26
C VAL A 235 -5.45 -2.87 10.89
N ALA A 236 -5.91 -3.54 9.86
CA ALA A 236 -5.70 -3.13 8.48
C ALA A 236 -6.97 -2.54 7.88
N GLN A 237 -6.82 -1.51 7.05
CA GLN A 237 -7.84 -1.12 6.10
C GLN A 237 -7.80 -2.06 4.91
N VAL A 238 -8.92 -2.71 4.60
CA VAL A 238 -9.00 -3.75 3.57
C VAL A 238 -10.11 -3.43 2.59
N LEU A 239 -9.77 -3.37 1.31
CA LEU A 239 -10.72 -3.28 0.21
C LEU A 239 -11.24 -4.69 -0.09
N VAL A 240 -12.26 -5.11 0.64
CA VAL A 240 -12.87 -6.43 0.49
C VAL A 240 -13.58 -6.56 -0.87
N GLY A 241 -14.24 -5.49 -1.32
CA GLY A 241 -14.99 -5.47 -2.57
C GLY A 241 -16.14 -6.47 -2.58
N ASP A 242 -16.38 -7.08 -3.75
CA ASP A 242 -17.33 -8.18 -3.92
C ASP A 242 -16.59 -9.50 -3.65
N PHE A 243 -17.19 -10.34 -2.83
CA PHE A 243 -16.55 -11.56 -2.35
C PHE A 243 -17.39 -12.80 -2.63
N VAL A 244 -16.73 -13.94 -2.56
CA VAL A 244 -17.32 -15.27 -2.72
C VAL A 244 -16.78 -16.22 -1.65
N ARG A 245 -17.43 -17.35 -1.43
CA ARG A 245 -16.89 -18.41 -0.57
C ARG A 245 -15.55 -18.88 -1.10
N GLY A 246 -14.55 -18.96 -0.22
CA GLY A 246 -13.21 -19.40 -0.56
C GLY A 246 -13.09 -20.92 -0.70
N SER A 247 -11.99 -21.36 -1.31
CA SER A 247 -11.56 -22.75 -1.45
C SER A 247 -10.05 -22.85 -1.31
N PRO A 248 -9.51 -23.95 -0.73
CA PRO A 248 -8.06 -24.15 -0.59
C PRO A 248 -7.29 -24.10 -1.92
N GLU A 249 -7.97 -24.40 -3.02
CA GLU A 249 -7.39 -24.44 -4.36
C GLU A 249 -7.16 -23.04 -4.96
N TYR A 250 -7.83 -22.04 -4.42
CA TYR A 250 -7.77 -20.71 -4.99
C TYR A 250 -6.43 -20.03 -4.71
N CYS A 251 -5.70 -19.73 -5.79
CA CYS A 251 -4.51 -18.83 -5.78
C CYS A 251 -4.88 -17.38 -6.13
N ARG A 252 -6.11 -17.13 -6.55
CA ARG A 252 -6.75 -15.85 -6.82
C ARG A 252 -8.27 -16.02 -6.68
N PRO A 253 -9.05 -14.97 -6.52
CA PRO A 253 -10.50 -15.08 -6.54
C PRO A 253 -10.99 -15.70 -7.86
N PRO A 254 -12.05 -16.51 -7.83
CA PRO A 254 -12.64 -17.09 -9.05
C PRO A 254 -13.34 -16.02 -9.89
N PRO A 255 -13.63 -16.31 -11.18
CA PRO A 255 -14.46 -15.46 -12.02
C PRO A 255 -15.88 -15.35 -11.47
N ARG A 256 -16.55 -14.23 -11.74
CA ARG A 256 -17.93 -13.96 -11.30
C ARG A 256 -18.98 -14.82 -12.02
N ASP A 257 -18.68 -15.16 -13.26
CA ASP A 257 -19.46 -16.08 -14.09
C ASP A 257 -18.52 -16.80 -15.07
N GLU A 258 -18.99 -17.91 -15.67
CA GLU A 258 -18.17 -18.80 -16.51
C GLU A 258 -17.60 -18.11 -17.77
N ASN A 259 -18.24 -17.04 -18.23
CA ASN A 259 -17.87 -16.33 -19.45
C ASN A 259 -17.22 -14.96 -19.17
N SER A 260 -17.01 -14.63 -17.90
CA SER A 260 -16.48 -13.32 -17.51
C SER A 260 -14.97 -13.37 -17.21
N ASN A 261 -14.25 -12.40 -17.76
CA ASN A 261 -12.90 -12.12 -17.33
C ASN A 261 -12.84 -11.33 -15.99
N ARG A 262 -14.03 -10.99 -15.42
CA ARG A 262 -14.12 -10.28 -14.14
C ARG A 262 -14.07 -11.27 -13.00
N LEU A 263 -13.10 -11.09 -12.13
CA LEU A 263 -12.97 -11.87 -10.90
C LEU A 263 -13.77 -11.23 -9.75
N TYR A 264 -14.03 -12.01 -8.72
CA TYR A 264 -14.33 -11.47 -7.40
C TYR A 264 -13.11 -10.72 -6.86
N ASP A 265 -13.29 -9.86 -5.86
CA ASP A 265 -12.20 -9.06 -5.30
C ASP A 265 -11.51 -9.78 -4.13
N SER A 266 -12.23 -10.67 -3.44
CA SER A 266 -11.74 -11.43 -2.29
C SER A 266 -12.54 -12.72 -2.08
N CYS A 267 -12.06 -13.55 -1.15
CA CYS A 267 -12.76 -14.73 -0.67
C CYS A 267 -13.07 -14.63 0.83
N VAL A 268 -14.12 -15.33 1.26
CA VAL A 268 -14.57 -15.36 2.66
C VAL A 268 -14.90 -16.78 3.10
N ASP A 269 -15.04 -16.97 4.42
CA ASP A 269 -15.52 -18.22 5.03
C ASP A 269 -17.01 -18.45 4.77
N ASP A 270 -17.84 -17.45 5.04
CA ASP A 270 -19.29 -17.48 4.80
C ASP A 270 -19.76 -16.21 4.11
N PRO A 271 -20.28 -16.28 2.87
CA PRO A 271 -20.80 -15.10 2.16
C PRO A 271 -21.99 -14.42 2.84
N THR A 272 -22.73 -15.11 3.72
CA THR A 272 -23.90 -14.55 4.39
C THR A 272 -23.53 -13.74 5.64
N ASP A 273 -22.54 -14.20 6.42
CA ASP A 273 -22.01 -13.49 7.59
C ASP A 273 -20.47 -13.68 7.68
N PRO A 274 -19.69 -13.00 6.82
CA PRO A 274 -18.27 -13.24 6.74
C PRO A 274 -17.54 -12.79 8.01
N SER A 275 -16.74 -13.70 8.56
CA SER A 275 -15.85 -13.49 9.70
C SER A 275 -14.38 -13.52 9.31
N ILE A 276 -14.03 -14.27 8.25
CA ILE A 276 -12.68 -14.39 7.71
C ILE A 276 -12.67 -13.89 6.28
N PHE A 277 -11.63 -13.11 5.94
CA PHE A 277 -11.43 -12.50 4.64
C PHE A 277 -10.05 -12.84 4.11
N VAL A 278 -9.99 -13.34 2.88
CA VAL A 278 -8.76 -13.72 2.20
C VAL A 278 -8.52 -12.76 1.03
N ILE A 279 -7.44 -12.03 1.11
CA ILE A 279 -7.05 -11.00 0.13
C ILE A 279 -5.83 -11.48 -0.62
N PHE A 280 -5.91 -11.51 -1.95
CA PHE A 280 -4.85 -12.04 -2.81
C PHE A 280 -3.91 -10.96 -3.31
N GLU A 281 -4.41 -9.73 -3.42
CA GLU A 281 -3.67 -8.58 -3.93
C GLU A 281 -3.27 -7.63 -2.79
N LYS A 282 -1.99 -7.50 -2.51
CA LYS A 282 -1.50 -6.68 -1.40
C LYS A 282 -1.89 -5.20 -1.50
N GLN A 283 -2.18 -4.70 -2.71
CA GLN A 283 -2.62 -3.33 -2.94
C GLN A 283 -4.02 -3.05 -2.39
N GLN A 284 -4.82 -4.10 -2.11
CA GLN A 284 -6.12 -3.99 -1.44
C GLN A 284 -6.01 -3.83 0.08
N ILE A 285 -4.78 -3.81 0.61
CA ILE A 285 -4.55 -3.79 2.05
C ILE A 285 -3.67 -2.60 2.41
N TYR A 286 -4.05 -1.90 3.49
CA TYR A 286 -3.21 -0.90 4.13
C TYR A 286 -3.07 -1.24 5.62
N PRO A 287 -1.84 -1.47 6.15
CA PRO A 287 -1.60 -1.69 7.58
C PRO A 287 -1.80 -0.35 8.33
N ALA A 288 -3.00 -0.13 8.86
CA ALA A 288 -3.35 1.17 9.44
C ALA A 288 -2.86 1.35 10.87
N TYR A 289 -2.95 0.28 11.66
CA TYR A 289 -2.54 0.32 13.08
C TYR A 289 -1.84 -0.97 13.48
N VAL A 290 -0.94 -0.85 14.46
CA VAL A 290 -0.38 -1.98 15.20
C VAL A 290 -0.66 -1.80 16.69
N LEU A 291 -1.16 -2.89 17.31
CA LEU A 291 -1.40 -2.99 18.74
C LEU A 291 -0.33 -3.90 19.37
N GLU A 292 0.21 -3.48 20.52
CA GLU A 292 0.81 -4.38 21.50
C GLU A 292 -0.17 -4.55 22.66
N TYR A 293 -0.43 -5.78 23.09
CA TYR A 293 -1.39 -6.06 24.14
C TYR A 293 -0.99 -7.30 24.96
N SER A 294 -1.53 -7.41 26.16
CA SER A 294 -1.27 -8.52 27.09
C SER A 294 -2.51 -8.86 27.89
N LEU A 295 -2.49 -9.98 28.61
CA LEU A 295 -3.53 -10.32 29.56
C LEU A 295 -3.66 -9.22 30.64
N GLU A 296 -4.86 -8.93 31.10
CA GLU A 296 -5.15 -7.85 32.04
C GLU A 296 -4.36 -7.98 33.35
N SER A 297 -4.13 -9.20 33.83
CA SER A 297 -3.31 -9.49 35.02
C SER A 297 -1.83 -9.08 34.87
N SER A 298 -1.36 -8.83 33.65
CA SER A 298 0.01 -8.42 33.33
C SER A 298 0.14 -6.92 33.06
N CYS A 299 -0.98 -6.17 33.09
CA CYS A 299 -0.97 -4.73 32.90
C CYS A 299 -0.57 -4.05 34.21
N VAL A 300 0.71 -3.76 34.36
CA VAL A 300 1.20 -2.82 35.38
C VAL A 300 0.92 -1.41 34.86
N VAL A 301 0.03 -0.68 35.56
CA VAL A 301 -0.12 0.77 35.35
C VAL A 301 1.16 1.42 35.81
N LEU A 302 1.98 1.88 34.89
CA LEU A 302 3.16 2.73 35.15
C LEU A 302 2.73 4.19 35.17
#